data_04ec1173fdf88f394fe4044825c95f8d
#
_entry.id   04ec1173fdf88f394fe4044825c95f8d
#
_cell.length_a   1.000
_cell.length_b   1.000
_cell.length_c   1.000
_cell.angle_alpha   90.00
_cell.angle_beta   90.00
_cell.angle_gamma   90.00
#
_symmetry.space_group_name_H-M   'P 1'
#
loop_
_entity.id
_entity.type
_entity.pdbx_description
1 polymer ?
#
loop_
_entity_poly.entity_id
_entity_poly.type
_entity_poly.pdbx_seq_one_letter_code
_entity_poly.pdbx_strand_id
1 'polypeptide(L)'
;EAAADRFSGAVLIAKDGGVLFSKAYGLADRERETPNMVQTRFRIGSMNKMFTAVAILQLVEAGKVDLKAPLGTYLTDYPNREIAEQVTIHQLLTHTGGTGDIFGPEFEAHREELRTLADYVELYGERGPEFDPGSRWVYSNYGFILLGAVIEAVTGQSYYDYVREHIYEPAGMTRTGSLPEVKEVPDRAVGYMDLSGGTDWQPNTETLPYRGTSAGGGYSTVGDFARFADALLNHELLNPVS
;
A
#
# COMPACT_ATOMS: atom_id res chain seq x y z
N GLU A 1 -9.24 16.92 21.02
CA GLU A 1 -8.72 15.56 20.86
C GLU A 1 -7.21 15.51 21.11
N ALA A 2 -6.37 16.29 20.40
CA ALA A 2 -4.91 16.28 20.57
C ALA A 2 -4.45 16.65 22.00
N ALA A 3 -5.07 17.65 22.63
CA ALA A 3 -4.77 18.04 24.01
C ALA A 3 -5.13 16.96 25.05
N ALA A 4 -5.96 15.99 24.68
CA ALA A 4 -6.32 14.84 25.50
C ALA A 4 -5.60 13.55 25.06
N ASP A 5 -4.53 13.66 24.27
CA ASP A 5 -3.73 12.57 23.69
C ASP A 5 -4.55 11.53 22.90
N ARG A 6 -5.69 11.96 22.34
CA ARG A 6 -6.57 11.12 21.49
C ARG A 6 -6.32 11.28 20.01
N PHE A 7 -5.44 12.18 19.60
CA PHE A 7 -5.00 12.36 18.22
C PHE A 7 -3.53 12.78 18.18
N SER A 8 -2.72 12.04 17.44
CA SER A 8 -1.34 12.35 17.10
C SER A 8 -1.15 12.16 15.59
N GLY A 9 -0.72 13.19 14.88
CA GLY A 9 -0.57 13.16 13.44
C GLY A 9 -0.62 14.52 12.78
N ALA A 10 -0.80 14.57 11.47
CA ALA A 10 -0.96 15.79 10.68
C ALA A 10 -2.30 15.80 9.96
N VAL A 11 -2.89 16.98 9.80
CA VAL A 11 -4.14 17.22 9.07
C VAL A 11 -3.89 18.28 8.01
N LEU A 12 -4.35 18.01 6.80
CA LEU A 12 -4.38 18.97 5.70
C LEU A 12 -5.78 18.99 5.11
N ILE A 13 -6.32 20.17 4.86
CA ILE A 13 -7.56 20.40 4.14
C ILE A 13 -7.23 21.26 2.95
N ALA A 14 -7.56 20.78 1.76
CA ALA A 14 -7.40 21.52 0.51
C ALA A 14 -8.73 21.61 -0.25
N LYS A 15 -8.88 22.64 -1.04
CA LYS A 15 -10.00 22.83 -1.94
C LYS A 15 -9.51 23.55 -3.19
N ASP A 16 -9.93 23.08 -4.35
CA ASP A 16 -9.61 23.67 -5.67
C ASP A 16 -8.09 23.94 -5.84
N GLY A 17 -7.24 22.98 -5.46
CA GLY A 17 -5.78 23.08 -5.49
C GLY A 17 -5.16 23.98 -4.40
N GLY A 18 -5.97 24.65 -3.56
CA GLY A 18 -5.51 25.54 -2.50
C GLY A 18 -5.57 24.89 -1.11
N VAL A 19 -4.49 25.00 -0.33
CA VAL A 19 -4.46 24.52 1.07
C VAL A 19 -5.20 25.53 1.96
N LEU A 20 -6.31 25.10 2.58
CA LEU A 20 -7.10 25.89 3.51
C LEU A 20 -6.63 25.74 4.95
N PHE A 21 -6.14 24.57 5.30
CA PHE A 21 -5.65 24.25 6.63
C PHE A 21 -4.55 23.21 6.56
N SER A 22 -3.47 23.39 7.34
CA SER A 22 -2.41 22.41 7.50
C SER A 22 -1.80 22.54 8.89
N LYS A 23 -1.92 21.49 9.70
CA LYS A 23 -1.40 21.50 11.09
C LYS A 23 -1.08 20.08 11.57
N ALA A 24 -0.06 19.99 12.43
CA ALA A 24 0.32 18.76 13.10
C ALA A 24 0.09 18.86 14.61
N TYR A 25 -0.09 17.70 15.23
CA TYR A 25 -0.42 17.55 16.64
C TYR A 25 0.22 16.30 17.23
N GLY A 26 0.48 16.30 18.54
CA GLY A 26 1.04 15.19 19.27
C GLY A 26 2.50 14.88 18.90
N LEU A 27 2.95 13.69 19.23
CA LEU A 27 4.35 13.28 19.11
C LEU A 27 4.54 12.30 17.94
N ALA A 28 5.58 12.53 17.14
CA ALA A 28 6.08 11.60 16.13
C ALA A 28 6.88 10.46 16.77
N ASP A 29 7.54 10.75 17.89
CA ASP A 29 8.30 9.79 18.68
C ASP A 29 8.07 10.11 20.16
N ARG A 30 7.44 9.18 20.90
CA ARG A 30 7.09 9.37 22.31
C ARG A 30 8.30 9.25 23.21
N GLU A 31 9.26 8.38 22.88
CA GLU A 31 10.45 8.17 23.69
C GLU A 31 11.39 9.38 23.64
N ARG A 32 11.48 10.01 22.45
CA ARG A 32 12.31 11.19 22.21
C ARG A 32 11.57 12.51 22.37
N GLU A 33 10.29 12.45 22.75
CA GLU A 33 9.41 13.62 22.83
C GLU A 33 9.41 14.49 21.56
N THR A 34 9.64 13.87 20.39
CA THR A 34 9.72 14.57 19.11
C THR A 34 8.31 14.93 18.63
N PRO A 35 7.98 16.23 18.42
CA PRO A 35 6.65 16.61 17.97
C PRO A 35 6.41 16.22 16.51
N ASN A 36 5.15 15.95 16.18
CA ASN A 36 4.74 15.87 14.79
C ASN A 36 4.85 17.23 14.09
N MET A 37 5.28 17.20 12.84
CA MET A 37 5.30 18.31 11.91
C MET A 37 4.43 17.97 10.68
N VAL A 38 4.00 18.96 9.91
CA VAL A 38 3.22 18.75 8.67
C VAL A 38 3.98 17.93 7.61
N GLN A 39 5.31 17.95 7.68
CA GLN A 39 6.20 17.15 6.83
C GLN A 39 6.60 15.81 7.44
N THR A 40 6.10 15.45 8.64
CA THR A 40 6.33 14.13 9.24
C THR A 40 5.85 13.05 8.29
N ARG A 41 6.68 12.04 8.07
CA ARG A 41 6.37 10.85 7.27
C ARG A 41 5.66 9.84 8.14
N PHE A 42 4.42 9.55 7.82
CA PHE A 42 3.62 8.54 8.51
C PHE A 42 3.62 7.25 7.71
N ARG A 43 3.60 6.10 8.39
CA ARG A 43 3.28 4.84 7.74
C ARG A 43 1.83 4.89 7.29
N ILE A 44 1.59 4.59 6.01
CA ILE A 44 0.30 4.85 5.37
C ILE A 44 -0.60 3.62 5.29
N GLY A 45 -0.08 2.45 5.68
CA GLY A 45 -0.86 1.23 5.68
C GLY A 45 -1.54 0.98 4.33
N SER A 46 -2.78 0.57 4.36
CA SER A 46 -3.56 0.22 3.16
C SER A 46 -3.88 1.37 2.21
N MET A 47 -3.58 2.62 2.57
CA MET A 47 -3.66 3.72 1.61
C MET A 47 -2.69 3.53 0.42
N ASN A 48 -1.63 2.73 0.59
CA ASN A 48 -0.73 2.37 -0.50
C ASN A 48 -1.43 1.64 -1.67
N LYS A 49 -2.57 1.00 -1.44
CA LYS A 49 -3.36 0.33 -2.48
C LYS A 49 -3.82 1.28 -3.59
N MET A 50 -3.99 2.57 -3.29
CA MET A 50 -4.33 3.57 -4.31
C MET A 50 -3.23 3.68 -5.36
N PHE A 51 -1.96 3.64 -4.96
CA PHE A 51 -0.83 3.70 -5.90
C PHE A 51 -0.75 2.43 -6.73
N THR A 52 -1.01 1.26 -6.14
CA THR A 52 -1.09 -0.01 -6.88
C THR A 52 -2.23 0.00 -7.89
N ALA A 53 -3.40 0.50 -7.51
CA ALA A 53 -4.53 0.61 -8.44
C ALA A 53 -4.22 1.55 -9.61
N VAL A 54 -3.63 2.72 -9.35
CA VAL A 54 -3.19 3.66 -10.40
C VAL A 54 -2.16 3.01 -11.32
N ALA A 55 -1.16 2.29 -10.77
CA ALA A 55 -0.16 1.59 -11.56
C ALA A 55 -0.78 0.54 -12.50
N ILE A 56 -1.73 -0.25 -12.01
CA ILE A 56 -2.46 -1.22 -12.86
C ILE A 56 -3.24 -0.49 -13.95
N LEU A 57 -3.96 0.59 -13.64
CA LEU A 57 -4.73 1.34 -14.62
C LEU A 57 -3.83 2.01 -15.67
N GLN A 58 -2.64 2.52 -15.31
CA GLN A 58 -1.65 2.98 -16.29
C GLN A 58 -1.23 1.87 -17.26
N LEU A 59 -1.04 0.65 -16.76
CA LEU A 59 -0.73 -0.50 -17.61
C LEU A 59 -1.92 -0.94 -18.48
N VAL A 60 -3.16 -0.72 -18.02
CA VAL A 60 -4.37 -0.92 -18.84
C VAL A 60 -4.42 0.12 -19.95
N GLU A 61 -4.19 1.40 -19.67
CA GLU A 61 -4.12 2.46 -20.69
C GLU A 61 -3.03 2.19 -21.73
N ALA A 62 -1.91 1.63 -21.30
CA ALA A 62 -0.81 1.23 -22.18
C ALA A 62 -1.09 -0.05 -22.98
N GLY A 63 -2.27 -0.69 -22.81
CA GLY A 63 -2.63 -1.95 -23.45
C GLY A 63 -1.80 -3.15 -23.00
N LYS A 64 -1.10 -3.06 -21.88
CA LYS A 64 -0.26 -4.12 -21.32
C LYS A 64 -1.01 -5.03 -20.36
N VAL A 65 -2.09 -4.53 -19.76
CA VAL A 65 -2.96 -5.30 -18.83
C VAL A 65 -4.41 -5.17 -19.28
N ASP A 66 -5.16 -6.27 -19.25
CA ASP A 66 -6.61 -6.29 -19.40
C ASP A 66 -7.23 -6.62 -18.04
N LEU A 67 -8.14 -5.79 -17.58
CA LEU A 67 -8.84 -5.97 -16.30
C LEU A 67 -9.64 -7.29 -16.25
N LYS A 68 -10.07 -7.80 -17.40
CA LYS A 68 -10.86 -9.04 -17.52
C LYS A 68 -10.00 -10.29 -17.69
N ALA A 69 -8.72 -10.12 -17.97
CA ALA A 69 -7.81 -11.25 -18.11
C ALA A 69 -7.62 -11.95 -16.75
N PRO A 70 -7.53 -13.29 -16.74
CA PRO A 70 -7.19 -14.03 -15.54
C PRO A 70 -5.71 -13.79 -15.14
N LEU A 71 -5.43 -13.95 -13.86
CA LEU A 71 -4.10 -13.73 -13.27
C LEU A 71 -3.00 -14.49 -14.01
N GLY A 72 -3.24 -15.75 -14.39
CA GLY A 72 -2.30 -16.62 -15.09
C GLY A 72 -1.87 -16.11 -16.48
N THR A 73 -2.57 -15.12 -17.04
CA THR A 73 -2.12 -14.40 -18.24
C THR A 73 -0.79 -13.69 -18.02
N TYR A 74 -0.56 -13.19 -16.81
CA TYR A 74 0.62 -12.38 -16.42
C TYR A 74 1.59 -13.14 -15.52
N LEU A 75 1.07 -13.99 -14.63
CA LEU A 75 1.86 -14.85 -13.75
C LEU A 75 1.71 -16.31 -14.23
N THR A 76 2.44 -16.65 -15.31
CA THR A 76 2.30 -17.93 -16.03
C THR A 76 2.66 -19.15 -15.19
N ASP A 77 3.55 -18.97 -14.21
CA ASP A 77 4.01 -20.03 -13.31
C ASP A 77 3.34 -19.94 -11.92
N TYR A 78 2.17 -19.28 -11.83
CA TYR A 78 1.46 -19.17 -10.55
C TYR A 78 1.03 -20.55 -10.04
N PRO A 79 1.34 -20.91 -8.77
CA PRO A 79 1.23 -22.31 -8.31
C PRO A 79 -0.19 -22.86 -8.34
N ASN A 80 -1.18 -22.10 -7.83
CA ASN A 80 -2.57 -22.56 -7.80
C ASN A 80 -3.27 -22.29 -9.14
N ARG A 81 -3.60 -23.37 -9.85
CA ARG A 81 -4.21 -23.28 -11.17
C ARG A 81 -5.60 -22.64 -11.18
N GLU A 82 -6.40 -22.89 -10.14
CA GLU A 82 -7.76 -22.36 -10.05
C GLU A 82 -7.73 -20.83 -9.91
N ILE A 83 -6.88 -20.30 -9.03
CA ILE A 83 -6.64 -18.85 -8.91
C ILE A 83 -6.11 -18.28 -10.24
N ALA A 84 -5.12 -18.95 -10.85
CA ALA A 84 -4.52 -18.48 -12.11
C ALA A 84 -5.54 -18.37 -13.25
N GLU A 85 -6.46 -19.32 -13.38
CA GLU A 85 -7.42 -19.41 -14.49
C GLU A 85 -8.73 -18.63 -14.24
N GLN A 86 -9.15 -18.43 -12.98
CA GLN A 86 -10.48 -17.90 -12.66
C GLN A 86 -10.47 -16.50 -12.08
N VAL A 87 -9.39 -16.08 -11.41
CA VAL A 87 -9.32 -14.75 -10.77
C VAL A 87 -8.81 -13.72 -11.75
N THR A 88 -9.64 -12.74 -12.08
CA THR A 88 -9.28 -11.63 -12.96
C THR A 88 -8.58 -10.49 -12.25
N ILE A 89 -7.85 -9.64 -12.99
CA ILE A 89 -7.23 -8.43 -12.46
C ILE A 89 -8.27 -7.49 -11.82
N HIS A 90 -9.44 -7.35 -12.42
CA HIS A 90 -10.56 -6.60 -11.85
C HIS A 90 -11.00 -7.15 -10.49
N GLN A 91 -11.12 -8.46 -10.35
CA GLN A 91 -11.53 -9.08 -9.08
C GLN A 91 -10.49 -8.89 -7.97
N LEU A 92 -9.20 -8.85 -8.31
CA LEU A 92 -8.14 -8.50 -7.35
C LEU A 92 -8.27 -7.05 -6.87
N LEU A 93 -8.44 -6.09 -7.79
CA LEU A 93 -8.63 -4.66 -7.48
C LEU A 93 -9.87 -4.39 -6.62
N THR A 94 -10.93 -5.16 -6.83
CA THR A 94 -12.23 -4.96 -6.16
C THR A 94 -12.44 -5.83 -4.93
N HIS A 95 -11.43 -6.60 -4.50
CA HIS A 95 -11.51 -7.51 -3.37
C HIS A 95 -12.60 -8.61 -3.53
N THR A 96 -12.82 -9.07 -4.75
CA THR A 96 -13.80 -10.12 -5.06
C THR A 96 -13.15 -11.40 -5.60
N GLY A 97 -11.81 -11.49 -5.57
CA GLY A 97 -11.06 -12.62 -6.11
C GLY A 97 -10.98 -13.85 -5.20
N GLY A 98 -11.34 -13.74 -3.93
CA GLY A 98 -11.28 -14.88 -3.00
C GLY A 98 -9.87 -15.32 -2.60
N THR A 99 -8.86 -14.48 -2.78
CA THR A 99 -7.44 -14.85 -2.61
C THR A 99 -6.94 -14.85 -1.15
N GLY A 100 -7.82 -14.57 -0.18
CA GLY A 100 -7.48 -14.57 1.25
C GLY A 100 -6.58 -13.42 1.70
N ASP A 101 -6.07 -13.51 2.92
CA ASP A 101 -5.19 -12.50 3.52
C ASP A 101 -3.78 -13.06 3.76
N ILE A 102 -2.82 -12.15 3.95
CA ILE A 102 -1.44 -12.46 4.31
C ILE A 102 -1.24 -12.55 5.84
N PHE A 103 -2.02 -11.79 6.63
CA PHE A 103 -1.84 -11.74 8.08
C PHE A 103 -2.40 -12.99 8.77
N GLY A 104 -1.65 -13.46 9.76
CA GLY A 104 -1.97 -14.65 10.54
C GLY A 104 -0.72 -15.41 11.00
N PRO A 105 -0.88 -16.60 11.60
CA PRO A 105 0.24 -17.34 12.17
C PRO A 105 1.38 -17.64 11.18
N GLU A 106 1.06 -17.85 9.91
CA GLU A 106 2.03 -18.12 8.86
C GLU A 106 2.88 -16.88 8.54
N PHE A 107 2.25 -15.69 8.48
CA PHE A 107 2.95 -14.42 8.36
C PHE A 107 3.90 -14.20 9.55
N GLU A 108 3.42 -14.42 10.77
CA GLU A 108 4.24 -14.24 11.98
C GLU A 108 5.46 -15.16 11.99
N ALA A 109 5.31 -16.40 11.49
CA ALA A 109 6.39 -17.37 11.42
C ALA A 109 7.47 -17.03 10.39
N HIS A 110 7.09 -16.37 9.26
CA HIS A 110 7.97 -16.12 8.12
C HIS A 110 8.25 -14.63 7.86
N ARG A 111 7.76 -13.72 8.70
CA ARG A 111 7.77 -12.27 8.50
C ARG A 111 9.15 -11.72 8.09
N GLU A 112 10.23 -12.23 8.67
CA GLU A 112 11.59 -11.77 8.39
C GLU A 112 12.14 -12.25 7.03
N GLU A 113 11.54 -13.31 6.48
CA GLU A 113 11.90 -13.92 5.21
C GLU A 113 11.17 -13.23 4.04
N LEU A 114 9.98 -12.66 4.29
CA LEU A 114 9.13 -12.00 3.29
C LEU A 114 9.67 -10.61 2.90
N ARG A 115 10.65 -10.55 2.01
CA ARG A 115 11.36 -9.33 1.61
C ARG A 115 10.94 -8.78 0.26
N THR A 116 10.47 -9.64 -0.63
CA THR A 116 10.03 -9.34 -2.01
C THR A 116 8.59 -9.78 -2.21
N LEU A 117 7.93 -9.30 -3.26
CA LEU A 117 6.57 -9.77 -3.60
C LEU A 117 6.59 -11.25 -4.00
N ALA A 118 7.68 -11.72 -4.60
CA ALA A 118 7.87 -13.13 -4.95
C ALA A 118 7.86 -14.04 -3.72
N ASP A 119 8.45 -13.63 -2.59
CA ASP A 119 8.44 -14.43 -1.36
C ASP A 119 7.01 -14.64 -0.83
N TYR A 120 6.14 -13.62 -0.96
CA TYR A 120 4.72 -13.78 -0.64
C TYR A 120 4.01 -14.73 -1.60
N VAL A 121 4.34 -14.70 -2.90
CA VAL A 121 3.76 -15.64 -3.88
C VAL A 121 4.25 -17.05 -3.62
N GLU A 122 5.51 -17.24 -3.26
CA GLU A 122 6.06 -18.55 -2.88
C GLU A 122 5.35 -19.10 -1.63
N LEU A 123 5.15 -18.27 -0.60
CA LEU A 123 4.53 -18.72 0.66
C LEU A 123 3.03 -19.02 0.51
N TYR A 124 2.30 -18.18 -0.24
CA TYR A 124 0.83 -18.23 -0.26
C TYR A 124 0.24 -18.75 -1.56
N GLY A 125 1.03 -18.90 -2.61
CA GLY A 125 0.55 -19.16 -3.96
C GLY A 125 -0.14 -20.51 -4.19
N GLU A 126 0.12 -21.50 -3.34
CA GLU A 126 -0.56 -22.81 -3.40
C GLU A 126 -1.99 -22.79 -2.84
N ARG A 127 -2.38 -21.75 -2.11
CA ARG A 127 -3.72 -21.62 -1.53
C ARG A 127 -4.78 -21.51 -2.63
N GLY A 128 -5.86 -22.26 -2.49
CA GLY A 128 -7.05 -22.12 -3.34
C GLY A 128 -7.91 -20.91 -2.97
N PRO A 129 -8.93 -20.59 -3.78
CA PRO A 129 -9.84 -19.50 -3.47
C PRO A 129 -10.68 -19.83 -2.22
N GLU A 130 -10.89 -18.86 -1.35
CA GLU A 130 -11.76 -18.99 -0.17
C GLU A 130 -13.26 -19.00 -0.53
N PHE A 131 -13.60 -18.57 -1.74
CA PHE A 131 -14.96 -18.56 -2.29
C PHE A 131 -14.88 -18.38 -3.82
N ASP A 132 -15.96 -18.69 -4.51
CA ASP A 132 -16.05 -18.55 -5.97
C ASP A 132 -15.73 -17.12 -6.40
N PRO A 133 -14.71 -16.90 -7.24
CA PRO A 133 -14.29 -15.56 -7.67
C PRO A 133 -15.45 -14.74 -8.26
N GLY A 134 -15.64 -13.53 -7.75
CA GLY A 134 -16.74 -12.64 -8.14
C GLY A 134 -18.03 -12.83 -7.33
N SER A 135 -18.17 -13.87 -6.50
CA SER A 135 -19.43 -14.16 -5.79
C SER A 135 -19.70 -13.25 -4.59
N ARG A 136 -18.66 -12.72 -3.97
CA ARG A 136 -18.77 -11.80 -2.81
C ARG A 136 -17.54 -10.93 -2.63
N TRP A 137 -17.66 -9.92 -1.80
CA TRP A 137 -16.58 -9.04 -1.40
C TRP A 137 -15.97 -9.49 -0.07
N VAL A 138 -14.66 -9.71 -0.05
CA VAL A 138 -13.87 -9.92 1.18
C VAL A 138 -12.53 -9.22 0.98
N TYR A 139 -12.20 -8.30 1.90
CA TYR A 139 -10.93 -7.57 1.85
C TYR A 139 -9.74 -8.53 1.78
N SER A 140 -8.82 -8.28 0.86
CA SER A 140 -7.65 -9.13 0.64
C SER A 140 -6.38 -8.28 0.49
N ASN A 141 -5.41 -8.49 1.36
CA ASN A 141 -4.07 -7.96 1.16
C ASN A 141 -3.32 -8.80 0.12
N TYR A 142 -3.52 -10.12 0.11
CA TYR A 142 -2.83 -10.99 -0.83
C TYR A 142 -3.20 -10.67 -2.29
N GLY A 143 -4.46 -10.33 -2.57
CA GLY A 143 -4.86 -9.87 -3.90
C GLY A 143 -4.06 -8.66 -4.39
N PHE A 144 -3.72 -7.74 -3.50
CA PHE A 144 -2.87 -6.58 -3.86
C PHE A 144 -1.38 -6.92 -3.93
N ILE A 145 -0.89 -7.94 -3.23
CA ILE A 145 0.43 -8.52 -3.48
C ILE A 145 0.50 -9.06 -4.91
N LEU A 146 -0.52 -9.82 -5.35
CA LEU A 146 -0.59 -10.36 -6.71
C LEU A 146 -0.62 -9.26 -7.77
N LEU A 147 -1.35 -8.16 -7.54
CA LEU A 147 -1.31 -6.99 -8.43
C LEU A 147 0.08 -6.38 -8.55
N GLY A 148 0.82 -6.29 -7.44
CA GLY A 148 2.22 -5.88 -7.46
C GLY A 148 3.10 -6.82 -8.27
N ALA A 149 2.94 -8.13 -8.10
CA ALA A 149 3.65 -9.14 -8.89
C ALA A 149 3.31 -9.06 -10.40
N VAL A 150 2.06 -8.75 -10.75
CA VAL A 150 1.66 -8.47 -12.15
C VAL A 150 2.39 -7.24 -12.69
N ILE A 151 2.50 -6.15 -11.92
CA ILE A 151 3.27 -4.97 -12.33
C ILE A 151 4.72 -5.35 -12.63
N GLU A 152 5.37 -6.12 -11.75
CA GLU A 152 6.74 -6.57 -11.95
C GLU A 152 6.89 -7.47 -13.18
N ALA A 153 6.00 -8.44 -13.36
CA ALA A 153 6.03 -9.37 -14.50
C ALA A 153 5.84 -8.66 -15.85
N VAL A 154 4.93 -7.69 -15.92
CA VAL A 154 4.59 -6.99 -17.18
C VAL A 154 5.61 -5.93 -17.54
N THR A 155 6.28 -5.33 -16.55
CA THR A 155 7.20 -4.20 -16.78
C THR A 155 8.66 -4.60 -16.74
N GLY A 156 9.01 -5.68 -16.06
CA GLY A 156 10.40 -6.06 -15.76
C GLY A 156 11.08 -5.14 -14.74
N GLN A 157 10.33 -4.22 -14.11
CA GLN A 157 10.80 -3.33 -13.05
C GLN A 157 10.31 -3.83 -11.69
N SER A 158 11.01 -3.48 -10.61
CA SER A 158 10.43 -3.69 -9.28
C SER A 158 9.18 -2.84 -9.11
N TYR A 159 8.20 -3.33 -8.35
CA TYR A 159 7.00 -2.55 -7.97
C TYR A 159 7.38 -1.17 -7.42
N TYR A 160 8.41 -1.11 -6.60
CA TYR A 160 8.88 0.11 -5.95
C TYR A 160 9.45 1.13 -6.92
N ASP A 161 10.21 0.69 -7.92
CA ASP A 161 10.74 1.57 -8.96
C ASP A 161 9.63 2.05 -9.88
N TYR A 162 8.70 1.17 -10.26
CA TYR A 162 7.55 1.55 -11.08
C TYR A 162 6.71 2.66 -10.43
N VAL A 163 6.28 2.47 -9.16
CA VAL A 163 5.45 3.49 -8.49
C VAL A 163 6.22 4.79 -8.24
N ARG A 164 7.53 4.72 -8.00
CA ARG A 164 8.37 5.90 -7.86
C ARG A 164 8.42 6.69 -9.18
N GLU A 165 8.73 6.04 -10.28
CA GLU A 165 8.94 6.67 -11.60
C GLU A 165 7.64 7.15 -12.25
N HIS A 166 6.55 6.39 -12.07
CA HIS A 166 5.31 6.64 -12.79
C HIS A 166 4.20 7.30 -11.94
N ILE A 167 4.39 7.39 -10.62
CA ILE A 167 3.39 7.99 -9.72
C ILE A 167 4.02 9.06 -8.85
N TYR A 168 5.05 8.71 -8.03
CA TYR A 168 5.56 9.64 -7.03
C TYR A 168 6.30 10.82 -7.66
N GLU A 169 7.21 10.57 -8.60
CA GLU A 169 7.96 11.62 -9.30
C GLU A 169 7.06 12.54 -10.14
N PRO A 170 6.15 12.02 -10.99
CA PRO A 170 5.22 12.86 -11.74
C PRO A 170 4.32 13.72 -10.85
N ALA A 171 3.80 13.15 -9.75
CA ALA A 171 2.96 13.88 -8.79
C ALA A 171 3.76 14.79 -7.84
N GLY A 172 5.10 14.83 -7.92
CA GLY A 172 5.94 15.62 -7.02
C GLY A 172 5.94 15.15 -5.56
N MET A 173 5.72 13.88 -5.30
CA MET A 173 5.65 13.25 -3.97
C MET A 173 7.06 12.91 -3.44
N THR A 174 7.83 13.92 -3.11
CA THR A 174 9.26 13.78 -2.79
C THR A 174 9.55 13.17 -1.41
N ARG A 175 8.54 13.01 -0.58
CA ARG A 175 8.66 12.46 0.78
C ARG A 175 7.91 11.14 0.96
N THR A 176 7.51 10.51 -0.15
CA THR A 176 6.80 9.23 -0.21
C THR A 176 7.73 8.12 -0.66
N GLY A 177 7.58 6.94 -0.10
CA GLY A 177 8.37 5.78 -0.49
C GLY A 177 8.11 4.56 0.37
N SER A 178 8.86 3.50 0.07
CA SER A 178 8.84 2.25 0.83
C SER A 178 10.26 1.70 0.91
N LEU A 179 10.96 2.01 1.99
CA LEU A 179 12.24 1.41 2.34
C LEU A 179 12.04 0.30 3.38
N PRO A 180 12.95 -0.68 3.47
CA PRO A 180 12.94 -1.64 4.57
C PRO A 180 12.85 -0.96 5.93
N GLU A 181 12.09 -1.54 6.86
CA GLU A 181 11.85 -0.94 8.19
C GLU A 181 13.15 -0.74 9.00
N VAL A 182 14.16 -1.57 8.73
CA VAL A 182 15.50 -1.44 9.32
C VAL A 182 16.29 -0.23 8.78
N LYS A 183 15.84 0.41 7.72
CA LYS A 183 16.47 1.61 7.17
C LYS A 183 15.94 2.85 7.86
N GLU A 184 16.87 3.71 8.24
CA GLU A 184 16.51 5.02 8.77
C GLU A 184 15.87 5.88 7.67
N VAL A 185 14.72 6.45 7.98
CA VAL A 185 14.01 7.40 7.12
C VAL A 185 13.84 8.69 7.92
N PRO A 186 14.46 9.80 7.49
CA PRO A 186 14.36 11.07 8.21
C PRO A 186 12.90 11.50 8.42
N ASP A 187 12.59 12.06 9.57
CA ASP A 187 11.26 12.57 9.94
C ASP A 187 10.13 11.51 9.88
N ARG A 188 10.44 10.22 9.96
CA ARG A 188 9.43 9.17 10.00
C ARG A 188 8.93 8.98 11.43
N ALA A 189 7.61 9.08 11.61
CA ALA A 189 6.98 8.82 12.91
C ALA A 189 7.09 7.34 13.30
N VAL A 190 7.25 7.11 14.60
CA VAL A 190 7.09 5.78 15.21
C VAL A 190 5.61 5.48 15.33
N GLY A 191 5.17 4.30 14.90
CA GLY A 191 3.81 3.82 15.14
C GLY A 191 3.71 3.22 16.54
N TYR A 192 2.59 3.45 17.20
CA TYR A 192 2.31 2.92 18.55
C TYR A 192 0.98 2.18 18.56
N MET A 193 0.90 1.19 19.43
CA MET A 193 -0.33 0.48 19.77
C MET A 193 -0.50 0.48 21.28
N ASP A 194 -1.76 0.51 21.73
CA ASP A 194 -2.14 0.32 23.12
C ASP A 194 -2.82 -1.05 23.27
N LEU A 195 -2.11 -1.98 23.87
CA LEU A 195 -2.61 -3.34 24.07
C LEU A 195 -3.49 -3.46 25.32
N SER A 196 -3.47 -2.45 26.18
CA SER A 196 -4.21 -2.45 27.46
C SER A 196 -5.56 -1.72 27.39
N GLY A 197 -5.81 -0.95 26.31
CA GLY A 197 -6.96 -0.06 26.19
C GLY A 197 -6.88 1.17 27.11
N GLY A 198 -5.69 1.54 27.56
CA GLY A 198 -5.41 2.65 28.46
C GLY A 198 -4.42 3.67 27.88
N THR A 199 -3.28 3.81 28.50
CA THR A 199 -2.23 4.77 28.11
C THR A 199 -0.85 4.12 27.94
N ASP A 200 -0.79 2.79 27.88
CA ASP A 200 0.44 2.04 27.68
C ASP A 200 0.76 1.88 26.19
N TRP A 201 1.28 2.95 25.62
CA TRP A 201 1.65 3.03 24.21
C TRP A 201 2.98 2.33 23.97
N GLN A 202 2.95 1.21 23.25
CA GLN A 202 4.14 0.45 22.84
C GLN A 202 4.42 0.67 21.35
N PRO A 203 5.70 0.82 20.92
CA PRO A 203 6.05 0.82 19.51
C PRO A 203 5.57 -0.45 18.82
N ASN A 204 4.99 -0.32 17.63
CA ASN A 204 4.48 -1.44 16.86
C ASN A 204 5.42 -1.90 15.72
N THR A 205 6.67 -1.46 15.73
CA THR A 205 7.64 -1.73 14.66
C THR A 205 7.91 -3.22 14.45
N GLU A 206 7.85 -4.01 15.53
CA GLU A 206 8.06 -5.47 15.48
C GLU A 206 6.90 -6.26 14.86
N THR A 207 5.74 -5.63 14.66
CA THR A 207 4.58 -6.27 14.00
C THR A 207 4.50 -5.97 12.51
N LEU A 208 5.38 -5.13 12.00
CA LEU A 208 5.35 -4.67 10.61
C LEU A 208 6.04 -5.68 9.67
N PRO A 209 5.61 -5.74 8.40
CA PRO A 209 6.38 -6.41 7.36
C PRO A 209 7.79 -5.82 7.25
N TYR A 210 8.75 -6.60 6.75
CA TYR A 210 10.12 -6.14 6.47
C TYR A 210 10.14 -4.81 5.70
N ARG A 211 9.19 -4.63 4.80
CA ARG A 211 9.02 -3.45 3.93
C ARG A 211 7.55 -3.28 3.59
N GLY A 212 7.09 -2.06 3.41
CA GLY A 212 5.77 -1.83 2.81
C GLY A 212 5.69 -2.43 1.40
N THR A 213 4.57 -3.07 1.08
CA THR A 213 4.32 -3.81 -0.16
C THR A 213 3.27 -3.12 -1.04
N SER A 214 2.92 -3.71 -2.16
CA SER A 214 1.79 -3.28 -3.00
C SER A 214 0.43 -3.33 -2.28
N ALA A 215 0.33 -4.10 -1.20
CA ALA A 215 -0.89 -4.20 -0.39
C ALA A 215 -0.96 -3.17 0.75
N GLY A 216 0.16 -2.61 1.16
CA GLY A 216 0.17 -1.66 2.28
C GLY A 216 1.55 -1.39 2.84
N GLY A 217 1.62 -0.48 3.78
CA GLY A 217 2.87 -0.02 4.37
C GLY A 217 3.47 1.15 3.58
N GLY A 218 4.79 1.29 3.65
CA GLY A 218 5.44 2.50 3.13
C GLY A 218 5.17 3.73 4.00
N TYR A 219 5.58 4.88 3.53
CA TYR A 219 5.42 6.14 4.25
C TYR A 219 5.13 7.29 3.29
N SER A 220 4.42 8.30 3.79
CA SER A 220 4.10 9.52 3.06
C SER A 220 3.82 10.68 4.02
N THR A 221 3.54 11.86 3.48
CA THR A 221 3.11 13.05 4.21
C THR A 221 1.74 13.50 3.73
N VAL A 222 1.04 14.29 4.55
CA VAL A 222 -0.24 14.90 4.13
C VAL A 222 -0.08 15.80 2.90
N GLY A 223 1.09 16.45 2.74
CA GLY A 223 1.40 17.27 1.56
C GLY A 223 1.57 16.44 0.29
N ASP A 224 2.22 15.28 0.37
CA ASP A 224 2.36 14.38 -0.78
C ASP A 224 1.03 13.77 -1.19
N PHE A 225 0.16 13.41 -0.23
CA PHE A 225 -1.20 12.97 -0.56
C PHE A 225 -2.04 14.05 -1.25
N ALA A 226 -1.88 15.32 -0.85
CA ALA A 226 -2.55 16.42 -1.56
C ALA A 226 -2.04 16.52 -3.02
N ARG A 227 -0.73 16.43 -3.24
CA ARG A 227 -0.15 16.39 -4.60
C ARG A 227 -0.64 15.20 -5.41
N PHE A 228 -0.72 14.01 -4.81
CA PHE A 228 -1.28 12.83 -5.47
C PHE A 228 -2.74 13.06 -5.91
N ALA A 229 -3.56 13.61 -5.01
CA ALA A 229 -4.94 13.93 -5.32
C ALA A 229 -5.07 14.96 -6.45
N ASP A 230 -4.25 16.02 -6.41
CA ASP A 230 -4.22 17.04 -7.45
C ASP A 230 -3.78 16.45 -8.80
N ALA A 231 -2.70 15.65 -8.83
CA ALA A 231 -2.22 15.01 -10.05
C ALA A 231 -3.27 14.04 -10.64
N LEU A 232 -4.02 13.32 -9.79
CA LEU A 232 -5.09 12.44 -10.23
C LEU A 232 -6.27 13.22 -10.82
N LEU A 233 -6.72 14.29 -10.14
CA LEU A 233 -7.83 15.15 -10.56
C LEU A 233 -7.51 15.94 -11.84
N ASN A 234 -6.24 16.29 -12.04
CA ASN A 234 -5.77 16.99 -13.23
C ASN A 234 -5.39 16.07 -14.40
N HIS A 235 -5.65 14.75 -14.25
CA HIS A 235 -5.35 13.74 -15.27
C HIS A 235 -3.86 13.64 -15.65
N GLU A 236 -2.97 13.92 -14.70
CA GLU A 236 -1.52 13.80 -14.89
C GLU A 236 -1.04 12.34 -14.73
N LEU A 237 -1.79 11.52 -13.97
CA LEU A 237 -1.47 10.12 -13.69
C LEU A 237 -2.30 9.13 -14.51
N LEU A 238 -3.52 9.47 -14.83
CA LEU A 238 -4.47 8.64 -15.59
C LEU A 238 -5.27 9.53 -16.56
N ASN A 239 -5.70 8.96 -17.67
CA ASN A 239 -6.57 9.64 -18.62
C ASN A 239 -8.00 9.86 -18.06
N PRO A 240 -8.77 10.85 -18.57
CA PRO A 240 -10.13 11.15 -18.07
C PRO A 240 -11.13 10.00 -18.17
N VAL A 241 -10.85 8.97 -18.96
CA VAL A 241 -11.74 7.82 -19.21
C VAL A 241 -11.37 6.58 -18.40
N SER A 242 -10.29 6.63 -17.65
CA SER A 242 -9.83 5.58 -16.74
C SER A 242 -10.27 5.86 -15.33
#